data_6d1c60b582fb68a8a0004d006c3f5fd0
#
_entry.id   6d1c60b582fb68a8a0004d006c3f5fd0
#
_cell.length_a   1.000
_cell.length_b   1.000
_cell.length_c   1.000
_cell.angle_alpha   90.00
_cell.angle_beta   90.00
_cell.angle_gamma   90.00
#
_symmetry.space_group_name_H-M   'P 1'
#
loop_
_entity.id
_entity.type
_entity.pdbx_description
1 polymer ?
#
loop_
_entity_poly.entity_id
_entity_poly.type
_entity_poly.pdbx_seq_one_letter_code
_entity_poly.pdbx_strand_id
1 'polypeptide(L)'
;MSIYLDEKNPGKHKPFQDASQDIVDYVRYLEVIAGKSPNTAFNYYCDLRNFSKFMKRRRGLVPEDAEMKDIDPKGLDTAFWGSVTREDIYEYLYFLNQSCGNKKSSTARRLASLHGFYDYMVNHASRLENDPTAAVSPPKLDKVLPKYLTAEQAGDLLETSLTQGDFPERDYC
;
A
#
# COMPACT_ATOMS: atom_id res chain seq x y z
N MET A 1 -4.12 19.67 -5.14
CA MET A 1 -4.71 19.88 -3.81
C MET A 1 -4.37 18.66 -2.96
N SER A 2 -3.80 18.87 -1.80
CA SER A 2 -3.16 17.81 -0.99
C SER A 2 -4.17 16.86 -0.36
N ILE A 3 -3.92 15.55 -0.45
CA ILE A 3 -4.83 14.50 0.00
C ILE A 3 -4.34 13.84 1.31
N TYR A 4 -3.19 14.27 1.86
CA TYR A 4 -2.59 13.62 3.02
C TYR A 4 -2.68 14.46 4.29
N LEU A 5 -2.86 13.78 5.43
CA LEU A 5 -3.12 14.39 6.73
C LEU A 5 -2.24 15.60 7.01
N ASP A 6 -2.87 16.75 7.15
CA ASP A 6 -2.30 18.01 7.56
C ASP A 6 -2.43 18.12 9.09
N GLU A 7 -1.36 18.52 9.79
CA GLU A 7 -1.36 18.68 11.25
C GLU A 7 -2.44 19.67 11.74
N LYS A 8 -2.84 20.62 10.88
CA LYS A 8 -3.88 21.59 11.18
C LYS A 8 -5.29 21.09 10.83
N ASN A 9 -5.41 19.96 10.12
CA ASN A 9 -6.68 19.40 9.72
C ASN A 9 -6.55 17.87 9.62
N PRO A 10 -6.81 17.13 10.70
CA PRO A 10 -6.59 15.68 10.76
C PRO A 10 -7.42 14.86 9.75
N GLY A 11 -8.39 15.46 9.07
CA GLY A 11 -9.14 14.84 7.98
C GLY A 11 -8.56 15.08 6.57
N LYS A 12 -7.46 15.83 6.44
CA LYS A 12 -6.80 16.09 5.14
C LYS A 12 -5.40 15.49 5.09
N HIS A 13 -5.08 14.85 3.98
CA HIS A 13 -3.76 14.27 3.75
C HIS A 13 -2.74 15.31 3.26
N LYS A 14 -1.46 15.19 3.68
CA LYS A 14 -0.34 16.03 3.19
C LYS A 14 0.02 15.68 1.74
N PRO A 15 0.59 16.64 0.95
CA PRO A 15 1.09 16.32 -0.38
C PRO A 15 2.20 15.26 -0.32
N PHE A 16 2.25 14.43 -1.35
CA PHE A 16 3.32 13.46 -1.56
C PHE A 16 4.65 14.18 -1.82
N GLN A 17 5.43 14.41 -0.78
CA GLN A 17 6.68 15.19 -0.89
C GLN A 17 7.94 14.32 -0.90
N ASP A 18 7.83 13.06 -0.51
CA ASP A 18 8.95 12.16 -0.28
C ASP A 18 8.83 10.84 -1.08
N ALA A 19 8.58 10.97 -2.37
CA ALA A 19 8.61 9.88 -3.33
C ALA A 19 9.10 10.37 -4.71
N SER A 20 9.41 9.42 -5.61
CA SER A 20 9.72 9.74 -7.00
C SER A 20 8.52 10.31 -7.74
N GLN A 21 8.76 11.10 -8.80
CA GLN A 21 7.70 11.70 -9.59
C GLN A 21 6.76 10.64 -10.20
N ASP A 22 7.30 9.49 -10.63
CA ASP A 22 6.51 8.40 -11.17
C ASP A 22 5.47 7.85 -10.16
N ILE A 23 5.85 7.75 -8.88
CA ILE A 23 4.92 7.35 -7.81
C ILE A 23 3.84 8.42 -7.60
N VAL A 24 4.22 9.69 -7.59
CA VAL A 24 3.27 10.81 -7.42
C VAL A 24 2.25 10.83 -8.56
N ASP A 25 2.71 10.65 -9.80
CA ASP A 25 1.84 10.61 -10.98
C ASP A 25 0.87 9.42 -10.93
N TYR A 26 1.37 8.24 -10.52
CA TYR A 26 0.53 7.06 -10.32
C TYR A 26 -0.56 7.28 -9.27
N VAL A 27 -0.22 7.88 -8.15
CA VAL A 27 -1.20 8.12 -7.09
C VAL A 27 -2.28 9.10 -7.55
N ARG A 28 -1.90 10.15 -8.30
CA ARG A 28 -2.86 11.07 -8.95
C ARG A 28 -3.78 10.32 -9.93
N TYR A 29 -3.21 9.42 -10.73
CA TYR A 29 -3.99 8.56 -11.62
C TYR A 29 -5.00 7.72 -10.84
N LEU A 30 -4.61 7.11 -9.72
CA LEU A 30 -5.50 6.30 -8.89
C LEU A 30 -6.71 7.10 -8.39
N GLU A 31 -6.50 8.34 -7.98
CA GLU A 31 -7.55 9.19 -7.43
C GLU A 31 -8.47 9.77 -8.50
N VAL A 32 -7.87 10.33 -9.57
CA VAL A 32 -8.60 11.11 -10.55
C VAL A 32 -9.20 10.24 -11.66
N ILE A 33 -8.46 9.23 -12.11
CA ILE A 33 -8.86 8.41 -13.26
C ILE A 33 -9.44 7.07 -12.81
N ALA A 34 -8.73 6.34 -11.94
CA ALA A 34 -9.17 5.02 -11.47
C ALA A 34 -10.23 5.09 -10.35
N GLY A 35 -10.57 6.29 -9.86
CA GLY A 35 -11.64 6.50 -8.88
C GLY A 35 -11.42 5.78 -7.55
N LYS A 36 -10.18 5.52 -7.16
CA LYS A 36 -9.87 4.85 -5.88
C LYS A 36 -10.05 5.80 -4.71
N SER A 37 -10.44 5.24 -3.56
CA SER A 37 -10.57 6.06 -2.35
C SER A 37 -9.22 6.66 -1.94
N PRO A 38 -9.19 7.85 -1.30
CA PRO A 38 -7.96 8.47 -0.79
C PRO A 38 -7.15 7.54 0.12
N ASN A 39 -7.81 6.72 0.94
CA ASN A 39 -7.13 5.75 1.79
C ASN A 39 -6.43 4.65 0.98
N THR A 40 -7.03 4.19 -0.11
CA THR A 40 -6.40 3.20 -1.01
C THR A 40 -5.18 3.81 -1.68
N ALA A 41 -5.30 5.01 -2.23
CA ALA A 41 -4.22 5.74 -2.87
C ALA A 41 -3.05 5.99 -1.89
N PHE A 42 -3.35 6.39 -0.65
CA PHE A 42 -2.36 6.56 0.40
C PHE A 42 -1.65 5.25 0.77
N ASN A 43 -2.38 4.16 0.92
CA ASN A 43 -1.77 2.87 1.23
C ASN A 43 -0.82 2.42 0.10
N TYR A 44 -1.21 2.61 -1.16
CA TYR A 44 -0.37 2.28 -2.31
C TYR A 44 0.88 3.16 -2.35
N TYR A 45 0.73 4.46 -2.08
CA TYR A 45 1.87 5.36 -1.91
C TYR A 45 2.85 4.88 -0.85
N CYS A 46 2.37 4.52 0.34
CA CYS A 46 3.21 4.00 1.42
C CYS A 46 3.93 2.70 1.04
N ASP A 47 3.24 1.81 0.32
CA ASP A 47 3.81 0.55 -0.14
C ASP A 47 4.93 0.77 -1.15
N LEU A 48 4.71 1.62 -2.15
CA LEU A 48 5.70 1.97 -3.18
C LEU A 48 6.91 2.71 -2.59
N ARG A 49 6.67 3.60 -1.64
CA ARG A 49 7.71 4.29 -0.89
C ARG A 49 8.60 3.30 -0.10
N ASN A 50 8.00 2.31 0.55
CA ASN A 50 8.74 1.27 1.24
C ASN A 50 9.51 0.37 0.26
N PHE A 51 8.95 0.07 -0.90
CA PHE A 51 9.64 -0.63 -1.97
C PHE A 51 10.83 0.17 -2.51
N SER A 52 10.68 1.49 -2.73
CA SER A 52 11.78 2.39 -3.12
C SER A 52 12.95 2.31 -2.15
N LYS A 53 12.68 2.36 -0.85
CA LYS A 53 13.71 2.25 0.20
C LYS A 53 14.42 0.90 0.16
N PHE A 54 13.67 -0.19 0.03
CA PHE A 54 14.21 -1.54 -0.10
C PHE A 54 15.13 -1.64 -1.32
N MET A 55 14.68 -1.14 -2.48
CA MET A 55 15.45 -1.17 -3.71
C MET A 55 16.74 -0.36 -3.63
N LYS A 56 16.71 0.81 -3.00
CA LYS A 56 17.93 1.61 -2.76
C LYS A 56 18.96 0.86 -1.93
N ARG A 57 18.51 0.20 -0.85
CA ARG A 57 19.40 -0.61 -0.01
C ARG A 57 19.94 -1.81 -0.80
N ARG A 58 19.10 -2.53 -1.53
CA ARG A 58 19.50 -3.68 -2.34
C ARG A 58 20.50 -3.32 -3.44
N ARG A 59 20.36 -2.14 -4.04
CA ARG A 59 21.27 -1.63 -5.10
C ARG A 59 22.52 -0.94 -4.54
N GLY A 60 22.73 -0.92 -3.24
CA GLY A 60 23.90 -0.26 -2.62
C GLY A 60 23.91 1.26 -2.78
N LEU A 61 22.74 1.88 -3.01
CA LEU A 61 22.62 3.34 -3.14
C LEU A 61 22.60 4.06 -1.78
N VAL A 62 22.56 3.29 -0.70
CA VAL A 62 22.62 3.75 0.70
C VAL A 62 23.53 2.81 1.49
N PRO A 63 24.09 3.24 2.63
CA PRO A 63 24.89 2.37 3.50
C PRO A 63 24.13 1.11 3.90
N GLU A 64 24.83 -0.01 4.03
CA GLU A 64 24.22 -1.30 4.33
C GLU A 64 23.58 -1.35 5.72
N ASP A 65 24.13 -0.58 6.67
CA ASP A 65 23.65 -0.41 8.04
C ASP A 65 22.51 0.62 8.18
N ALA A 66 22.14 1.31 7.09
CA ALA A 66 21.06 2.29 7.11
C ALA A 66 19.73 1.64 7.52
N GLU A 67 19.08 2.19 8.54
CA GLU A 67 17.75 1.75 8.92
C GLU A 67 16.71 2.14 7.87
N MET A 68 15.74 1.26 7.59
CA MET A 68 14.70 1.50 6.58
C MET A 68 13.91 2.79 6.80
N LYS A 69 13.79 3.26 8.06
CA LYS A 69 13.11 4.53 8.38
C LYS A 69 13.86 5.74 7.85
N ASP A 70 15.21 5.69 7.85
CA ASP A 70 16.09 6.83 7.54
C ASP A 70 16.44 6.94 6.05
N ILE A 71 16.10 5.92 5.26
CA ILE A 71 16.33 5.94 3.81
C ILE A 71 15.36 6.92 3.15
N ASP A 72 15.89 7.91 2.42
CA ASP A 72 15.09 8.79 1.56
C ASP A 72 14.59 8.02 0.31
N PRO A 73 13.27 7.89 0.08
CA PRO A 73 12.72 7.19 -1.09
C PRO A 73 12.77 8.00 -2.39
N LYS A 74 13.23 9.26 -2.36
CA LYS A 74 13.34 10.14 -3.54
C LYS A 74 14.47 9.75 -4.48
N GLY A 75 14.52 10.39 -5.66
CA GLY A 75 15.65 10.31 -6.58
C GLY A 75 15.71 9.02 -7.40
N LEU A 76 14.62 8.27 -7.46
CA LEU A 76 14.46 7.15 -8.39
C LEU A 76 13.73 7.65 -9.63
N ASP A 77 14.35 7.46 -10.79
CA ASP A 77 13.82 7.86 -12.09
C ASP A 77 13.15 6.68 -12.81
N THR A 78 12.56 6.97 -13.95
CA THR A 78 11.89 5.97 -14.79
C THR A 78 12.87 4.87 -15.25
N ALA A 79 14.14 5.21 -15.52
CA ALA A 79 15.15 4.23 -15.90
C ALA A 79 15.44 3.24 -14.77
N PHE A 80 15.45 3.73 -13.53
CA PHE A 80 15.56 2.87 -12.35
C PHE A 80 14.39 1.88 -12.27
N TRP A 81 13.15 2.34 -12.45
CA TRP A 81 11.97 1.47 -12.43
C TRP A 81 12.01 0.42 -13.54
N GLY A 82 12.52 0.77 -14.71
CA GLY A 82 12.74 -0.17 -15.82
C GLY A 82 13.84 -1.20 -15.56
N SER A 83 14.76 -0.93 -14.65
CA SER A 83 15.83 -1.87 -14.26
C SER A 83 15.43 -2.90 -13.21
N VAL A 84 14.24 -2.77 -12.62
CA VAL A 84 13.72 -3.71 -11.62
C VAL A 84 13.37 -5.02 -12.30
N THR A 85 13.82 -6.12 -11.71
CA THR A 85 13.60 -7.47 -12.21
C THR A 85 12.56 -8.22 -11.37
N ARG A 86 12.10 -9.36 -11.89
CA ARG A 86 11.24 -10.28 -11.14
C ARG A 86 11.91 -10.78 -9.86
N GLU A 87 13.21 -11.02 -9.92
CA GLU A 87 14.01 -11.46 -8.79
C GLU A 87 14.01 -10.40 -7.68
N ASP A 88 14.07 -9.12 -8.03
CA ASP A 88 13.97 -8.02 -7.05
C ASP A 88 12.61 -8.02 -6.34
N ILE A 89 11.53 -8.33 -7.07
CA ILE A 89 10.19 -8.46 -6.48
C ILE A 89 10.13 -9.65 -5.52
N TYR A 90 10.66 -10.82 -5.89
CA TYR A 90 10.70 -11.99 -4.98
C TYR A 90 11.51 -11.70 -3.72
N GLU A 91 12.67 -11.06 -3.85
CA GLU A 91 13.50 -10.67 -2.70
C GLU A 91 12.78 -9.68 -1.78
N TYR A 92 12.02 -8.74 -2.34
CA TYR A 92 11.19 -7.85 -1.56
C TYR A 92 10.10 -8.61 -0.78
N LEU A 93 9.41 -9.54 -1.42
CA LEU A 93 8.39 -10.36 -0.76
C LEU A 93 9.00 -11.25 0.33
N TYR A 94 10.20 -11.78 0.10
CA TYR A 94 10.95 -12.52 1.10
C TYR A 94 11.32 -11.62 2.30
N PHE A 95 11.86 -10.44 2.04
CA PHE A 95 12.17 -9.45 3.07
C PHE A 95 10.94 -9.09 3.92
N LEU A 96 9.79 -8.87 3.29
CA LEU A 96 8.55 -8.58 4.00
C LEU A 96 8.13 -9.71 4.95
N ASN A 97 8.32 -10.94 4.54
CA ASN A 97 7.96 -12.11 5.34
C ASN A 97 8.93 -12.35 6.51
N GLN A 98 10.23 -12.34 6.23
CA GLN A 98 11.25 -12.74 7.20
C GLN A 98 11.62 -11.61 8.15
N SER A 99 11.88 -10.41 7.62
CA SER A 99 12.40 -9.30 8.42
C SER A 99 11.30 -8.43 9.04
N CYS A 100 10.14 -8.34 8.41
CA CYS A 100 9.04 -7.50 8.89
C CYS A 100 7.91 -8.30 9.56
N GLY A 101 7.94 -9.64 9.53
CA GLY A 101 6.90 -10.48 10.14
C GLY A 101 5.48 -10.22 9.61
N ASN A 102 5.36 -9.77 8.36
CA ASN A 102 4.07 -9.38 7.78
C ASN A 102 3.16 -10.60 7.57
N LYS A 103 1.87 -10.39 7.85
CA LYS A 103 0.84 -11.38 7.51
C LYS A 103 0.75 -11.55 5.99
N LYS A 104 0.37 -12.75 5.52
CA LYS A 104 0.16 -13.07 4.09
C LYS A 104 -0.74 -12.05 3.38
N SER A 105 -1.80 -11.57 4.04
CA SER A 105 -2.70 -10.55 3.50
C SER A 105 -2.03 -9.20 3.26
N SER A 106 -1.15 -8.78 4.17
CA SER A 106 -0.38 -7.53 4.02
C SER A 106 0.63 -7.62 2.88
N THR A 107 1.29 -8.78 2.73
CA THR A 107 2.22 -9.05 1.63
C THR A 107 1.48 -9.07 0.28
N ALA A 108 0.30 -9.72 0.22
CA ALA A 108 -0.54 -9.73 -0.98
C ALA A 108 -0.99 -8.31 -1.38
N ARG A 109 -1.40 -7.47 -0.42
CA ARG A 109 -1.77 -6.07 -0.68
C ARG A 109 -0.59 -5.27 -1.24
N ARG A 110 0.61 -5.42 -0.66
CA ARG A 110 1.82 -4.74 -1.15
C ARG A 110 2.23 -5.19 -2.55
N LEU A 111 2.06 -6.46 -2.87
CA LEU A 111 2.25 -6.94 -4.23
C LEU A 111 1.20 -6.33 -5.18
N ALA A 112 -0.07 -6.23 -4.77
CA ALA A 112 -1.11 -5.60 -5.56
C ALA A 112 -0.81 -4.12 -5.86
N SER A 113 -0.19 -3.38 -4.93
CA SER A 113 0.24 -1.99 -5.20
C SER A 113 1.39 -1.92 -6.21
N LEU A 114 2.32 -2.89 -6.21
CA LEU A 114 3.37 -2.99 -7.24
C LEU A 114 2.79 -3.36 -8.61
N HIS A 115 1.89 -4.33 -8.67
CA HIS A 115 1.18 -4.68 -9.92
C HIS A 115 0.49 -3.46 -10.53
N GLY A 116 -0.29 -2.72 -9.70
CA GLY A 116 -0.97 -1.53 -10.19
C GLY A 116 -0.03 -0.43 -10.66
N PHE A 117 1.12 -0.26 -9.99
CA PHE A 117 2.12 0.72 -10.39
C PHE A 117 2.78 0.36 -11.73
N TYR A 118 3.22 -0.89 -11.91
CA TYR A 118 3.84 -1.32 -13.15
C TYR A 118 2.84 -1.39 -14.31
N ASP A 119 1.60 -1.81 -14.06
CA ASP A 119 0.51 -1.73 -15.04
C ASP A 119 0.29 -0.27 -15.52
N TYR A 120 0.27 0.68 -14.58
CA TYR A 120 0.19 2.11 -14.91
C TYR A 120 1.38 2.57 -15.76
N MET A 121 2.61 2.20 -15.37
CA MET A 121 3.84 2.63 -16.06
C MET A 121 3.91 2.08 -17.49
N VAL A 122 3.42 0.86 -17.72
CA VAL A 122 3.44 0.21 -19.04
C VAL A 122 2.23 0.62 -19.88
N ASN A 123 1.01 0.43 -19.36
CA ASN A 123 -0.21 0.49 -20.14
C ASN A 123 -0.86 1.89 -20.19
N HIS A 124 -0.64 2.73 -19.18
CA HIS A 124 -1.28 4.06 -19.11
C HIS A 124 -0.31 5.21 -19.35
N ALA A 125 0.86 5.17 -18.74
CA ALA A 125 1.88 6.23 -18.90
C ALA A 125 2.84 5.96 -20.07
N SER A 126 2.90 4.72 -20.57
CA SER A 126 3.82 4.28 -21.64
C SER A 126 5.28 4.66 -21.36
N ARG A 127 5.69 4.58 -20.10
CA ARG A 127 7.06 4.92 -19.65
C ARG A 127 7.97 3.71 -19.61
N LEU A 128 7.40 2.49 -19.51
CA LEU A 128 8.12 1.21 -19.48
C LEU A 128 7.56 0.28 -20.56
N GLU A 129 8.41 -0.61 -21.05
CA GLU A 129 8.04 -1.63 -22.04
C GLU A 129 7.60 -2.94 -21.39
N ASN A 130 8.14 -3.26 -20.21
CA ASN A 130 7.92 -4.54 -19.55
C ASN A 130 7.46 -4.36 -18.10
N ASP A 131 6.58 -5.23 -17.67
CA ASP A 131 6.11 -5.34 -16.28
C ASP A 131 6.83 -6.51 -15.58
N PRO A 132 7.76 -6.25 -14.64
CA PRO A 132 8.47 -7.31 -13.91
C PRO A 132 7.54 -8.07 -12.94
N THR A 133 6.36 -7.53 -12.63
CA THR A 133 5.41 -8.14 -11.70
C THR A 133 4.43 -9.09 -12.38
N ALA A 134 4.25 -9.04 -13.71
CA ALA A 134 3.23 -9.75 -14.46
C ALA A 134 3.18 -11.27 -14.18
N ALA A 135 4.34 -11.89 -13.95
CA ALA A 135 4.42 -13.33 -13.66
C ALA A 135 4.53 -13.65 -12.16
N VAL A 136 4.37 -12.68 -11.29
CA VAL A 136 4.47 -12.87 -9.82
C VAL A 136 3.07 -13.06 -9.24
N SER A 137 2.80 -14.27 -8.75
CA SER A 137 1.52 -14.57 -8.12
C SER A 137 1.51 -14.16 -6.64
N PRO A 138 0.38 -13.64 -6.14
CA PRO A 138 0.26 -13.33 -4.71
C PRO A 138 0.32 -14.61 -3.87
N PRO A 139 0.78 -14.52 -2.60
CA PRO A 139 0.74 -15.64 -1.69
C PRO A 139 -0.70 -16.13 -1.50
N LYS A 140 -0.87 -17.46 -1.46
CA LYS A 140 -2.19 -18.06 -1.17
C LYS A 140 -2.66 -17.61 0.21
N LEU A 141 -3.80 -16.94 0.24
CA LEU A 141 -4.45 -16.55 1.48
C LEU A 141 -5.26 -17.72 2.02
N ASP A 142 -5.15 -17.97 3.32
CA ASP A 142 -6.00 -18.92 3.98
C ASP A 142 -7.43 -18.36 3.98
N LYS A 143 -8.39 -19.16 3.50
CA LYS A 143 -9.81 -18.79 3.57
C LYS A 143 -10.25 -18.85 5.05
N VAL A 144 -10.25 -17.71 5.70
CA VAL A 144 -10.87 -17.59 7.03
C VAL A 144 -12.37 -17.57 6.80
N LEU A 145 -13.07 -18.58 7.31
CA LEU A 145 -14.53 -18.57 7.33
C LEU A 145 -14.99 -17.36 8.16
N PRO A 146 -15.95 -16.59 7.66
CA PRO A 146 -16.53 -15.51 8.45
C PRO A 146 -17.05 -16.06 9.78
N LYS A 147 -16.69 -15.42 10.88
CA LYS A 147 -17.29 -15.71 12.17
C LYS A 147 -18.64 -15.01 12.18
N TYR A 148 -19.70 -15.79 12.09
CA TYR A 148 -21.06 -15.28 12.25
C TYR A 148 -21.39 -15.19 13.75
N LEU A 149 -22.07 -14.13 14.13
CA LEU A 149 -22.68 -14.03 15.44
C LEU A 149 -23.85 -15.06 15.51
N THR A 150 -24.00 -15.72 16.64
CA THR A 150 -25.23 -16.46 16.92
C THR A 150 -26.41 -15.49 17.08
N ALA A 151 -27.66 -15.94 16.96
CA ALA A 151 -28.80 -15.07 17.17
C ALA A 151 -28.80 -14.44 18.57
N GLU A 152 -28.35 -15.18 19.58
CA GLU A 152 -28.17 -14.70 20.96
C GLU A 152 -27.11 -13.59 21.04
N GLN A 153 -25.93 -13.81 20.47
CA GLN A 153 -24.86 -12.80 20.41
C GLN A 153 -25.25 -11.55 19.61
N ALA A 154 -26.08 -11.71 18.58
CA ALA A 154 -26.60 -10.56 17.83
C ALA A 154 -27.62 -9.77 18.68
N GLY A 155 -28.46 -10.45 19.47
CA GLY A 155 -29.36 -9.81 20.43
C GLY A 155 -28.61 -9.03 21.49
N ASP A 156 -27.61 -9.65 22.12
CA ASP A 156 -26.76 -9.02 23.13
C ASP A 156 -26.04 -7.78 22.60
N LEU A 157 -25.56 -7.84 21.34
CA LEU A 157 -24.91 -6.71 20.68
C LEU A 157 -25.87 -5.54 20.49
N LEU A 158 -27.11 -5.82 20.06
CA LEU A 158 -28.14 -4.80 19.85
C LEU A 158 -28.53 -4.15 21.18
N GLU A 159 -28.77 -4.95 22.23
CA GLU A 159 -29.06 -4.41 23.57
C GLU A 159 -27.92 -3.58 24.14
N THR A 160 -26.67 -4.02 23.95
CA THR A 160 -25.49 -3.27 24.39
C THR A 160 -25.37 -1.95 23.63
N SER A 161 -25.67 -1.93 22.33
CA SER A 161 -25.62 -0.69 21.53
C SER A 161 -26.64 0.36 22.00
N LEU A 162 -27.80 -0.07 22.48
CA LEU A 162 -28.82 0.83 23.05
C LEU A 162 -28.45 1.42 24.41
N THR A 163 -27.65 0.68 25.20
CA THR A 163 -27.38 1.06 26.60
C THR A 163 -26.02 1.69 26.84
N GLN A 164 -25.02 1.43 26.02
CA GLN A 164 -23.63 1.77 26.25
C GLN A 164 -22.95 2.55 25.09
N GLY A 165 -23.65 2.82 23.99
CA GLY A 165 -23.10 3.55 22.85
C GLY A 165 -23.13 5.07 23.06
N ASP A 166 -22.15 5.80 22.52
CA ASP A 166 -22.16 7.27 22.52
C ASP A 166 -23.32 7.85 21.69
N PHE A 167 -23.87 7.04 20.76
CA PHE A 167 -25.00 7.39 19.89
C PHE A 167 -25.96 6.20 19.75
N PRO A 168 -26.69 5.81 20.82
CA PRO A 168 -27.48 4.58 20.86
C PRO A 168 -28.52 4.46 19.74
N GLU A 169 -29.20 5.55 19.39
CA GLU A 169 -30.22 5.57 18.33
C GLU A 169 -29.61 5.33 16.92
N ARG A 170 -28.42 5.87 16.66
CA ARG A 170 -27.70 5.68 15.38
C ARG A 170 -27.14 4.27 15.28
N ASP A 171 -26.60 3.74 16.38
CA ASP A 171 -25.83 2.47 16.36
C ASP A 171 -26.79 1.26 16.39
N TYR A 172 -28.08 1.47 16.72
CA TYR A 172 -29.14 0.44 16.70
C TYR A 172 -29.80 0.31 15.30
N CYS A 173 -29.82 1.38 14.49
CA CYS A 173 -30.36 1.35 13.13
C CYS A 173 -29.38 0.76 12.12
#